data_38fc1459e2c7727b58331cce2acc2f21
#
_entry.id   38fc1459e2c7727b58331cce2acc2f21
#
_cell.length_a   1.000
_cell.length_b   1.000
_cell.length_c   1.000
_cell.angle_alpha   90.00
_cell.angle_beta   90.00
_cell.angle_gamma   90.00
#
_symmetry.space_group_name_H-M   'P 1'
#
loop_
_entity.id
_entity.type
_entity.pdbx_description
1 polymer ?
#
loop_
_entity_poly.entity_id
_entity_poly.type
_entity_poly.pdbx_seq_one_letter_code
_entity_poly.pdbx_strand_id
1 'polypeptide(L)'
;ECVPMPATAPLYILYTSGTTGKPKGVVRDTGGYLVALAWSMQHVYDVSPGETFWAASDIGWVVGHSYIVYGPLVQGCTTLLYEGKPVGTPDAGTYWRIAAKYRVAALFTAPTAIRAIKREDPDGKLLRSVELEKLRTLFLAGERADPDTVRWAQEKLGVPVIDHWWQTETGWPVVANCVGLGLSPVKPGSPTRPVPGFALEVHDTSGRIVKPNVQGSLLLKLPLPPGCLPTLWNDDAGFERAYLSAHRGFYTTGDGGYVDADGYVYVMGRIDDVINVAGHRLSTGELEQAIAGHPAVAECAVIGVADSLKGTASPTG
;
A
#
# COMPACT_ATOMS: atom_id res chain seq x y z
N GLU A 1 1.04 10.96 -33.02
CA GLU A 1 0.26 9.74 -33.35
C GLU A 1 0.59 8.62 -32.36
N CYS A 2 -0.41 7.81 -31.99
CA CYS A 2 -0.19 6.62 -31.15
C CYS A 2 0.58 5.57 -31.95
N VAL A 3 1.59 4.99 -31.37
CA VAL A 3 2.33 3.88 -31.97
C VAL A 3 1.78 2.55 -31.41
N PRO A 4 1.30 1.62 -32.25
CA PRO A 4 0.89 0.32 -31.79
C PRO A 4 2.06 -0.44 -31.16
N MET A 5 1.85 -0.97 -29.96
CA MET A 5 2.87 -1.73 -29.22
C MET A 5 2.35 -3.12 -28.86
N PRO A 6 3.20 -4.15 -28.88
CA PRO A 6 2.84 -5.47 -28.33
C PRO A 6 2.46 -5.34 -26.84
N ALA A 7 1.50 -6.14 -26.39
CA ALA A 7 1.10 -6.17 -24.97
C ALA A 7 2.26 -6.49 -24.01
N THR A 8 3.25 -7.25 -24.48
CA THR A 8 4.44 -7.63 -23.74
C THR A 8 5.59 -6.60 -23.81
N ALA A 9 5.41 -5.51 -24.59
CA ALA A 9 6.43 -4.47 -24.65
C ALA A 9 6.59 -3.79 -23.29
N PRO A 10 7.83 -3.47 -22.86
CA PRO A 10 8.06 -2.69 -21.67
C PRO A 10 7.39 -1.30 -21.77
N LEU A 11 6.64 -0.92 -20.74
CA LEU A 11 6.02 0.39 -20.64
C LEU A 11 6.94 1.38 -19.93
N TYR A 12 7.48 0.96 -18.78
CA TYR A 12 8.45 1.73 -18.01
C TYR A 12 9.30 0.82 -17.13
N ILE A 13 10.37 1.38 -16.59
CA ILE A 13 11.23 0.78 -15.57
C ILE A 13 11.23 1.71 -14.36
N LEU A 14 10.89 1.17 -13.18
CA LEU A 14 10.93 1.91 -11.94
C LEU A 14 11.95 1.29 -11.00
N TYR A 15 12.95 2.07 -10.59
CA TYR A 15 13.96 1.60 -9.66
C TYR A 15 13.50 1.67 -8.23
N THR A 16 13.72 0.58 -7.48
CA THR A 16 13.49 0.48 -6.04
C THR A 16 14.77 0.27 -5.29
N SER A 17 14.81 0.69 -4.02
CA SER A 17 15.91 0.35 -3.12
C SER A 17 15.95 -1.16 -2.91
N GLY A 18 17.03 -1.82 -3.35
CA GLY A 18 17.25 -3.23 -3.06
C GLY A 18 17.82 -3.42 -1.65
N THR A 19 17.35 -4.42 -0.91
CA THR A 19 17.94 -4.85 0.37
C THR A 19 19.41 -5.25 0.24
N THR A 20 19.88 -5.52 -0.97
CA THR A 20 21.29 -5.87 -1.32
C THR A 20 22.15 -4.67 -1.73
N GLY A 21 21.70 -3.44 -1.55
CA GLY A 21 22.45 -2.21 -1.81
C GLY A 21 22.43 -1.72 -3.26
N LYS A 22 22.09 -2.55 -4.25
CA LYS A 22 21.90 -2.09 -5.65
C LYS A 22 20.43 -1.87 -5.95
N PRO A 23 20.03 -0.71 -6.51
CA PRO A 23 18.66 -0.49 -6.94
C PRO A 23 18.22 -1.54 -7.98
N LYS A 24 16.99 -2.04 -7.83
CA LYS A 24 16.39 -3.01 -8.75
C LYS A 24 15.45 -2.28 -9.72
N GLY A 25 15.66 -2.43 -11.01
CA GLY A 25 14.80 -1.85 -12.03
C GLY A 25 13.59 -2.74 -12.30
N VAL A 26 12.47 -2.44 -11.69
CA VAL A 26 11.23 -3.19 -11.89
C VAL A 26 10.66 -2.86 -13.27
N VAL A 27 10.60 -3.86 -14.13
CA VAL A 27 10.00 -3.72 -15.46
C VAL A 27 8.50 -3.83 -15.36
N ARG A 28 7.79 -3.02 -16.15
CA ARG A 28 6.33 -3.11 -16.29
C ARG A 28 5.98 -3.32 -17.76
N ASP A 29 5.19 -4.35 -18.05
CA ASP A 29 4.67 -4.58 -19.40
C ASP A 29 3.47 -3.69 -19.70
N THR A 30 3.20 -3.46 -20.98
CA THR A 30 2.14 -2.54 -21.42
C THR A 30 0.75 -3.15 -21.20
N GLY A 31 0.49 -4.33 -21.77
CA GLY A 31 -0.87 -4.87 -21.83
C GLY A 31 -1.36 -5.41 -20.48
N GLY A 32 -0.54 -6.22 -19.80
CA GLY A 32 -0.91 -6.80 -18.51
C GLY A 32 -1.15 -5.72 -17.46
N TYR A 33 -0.32 -4.68 -17.44
CA TYR A 33 -0.46 -3.57 -16.52
C TYR A 33 -1.74 -2.75 -16.75
N LEU A 34 -2.05 -2.41 -18.02
CA LEU A 34 -3.25 -1.65 -18.34
C LEU A 34 -4.53 -2.44 -18.00
N VAL A 35 -4.55 -3.75 -18.23
CA VAL A 35 -5.68 -4.61 -17.84
C VAL A 35 -5.88 -4.60 -16.32
N ALA A 36 -4.79 -4.76 -15.54
CA ALA A 36 -4.85 -4.76 -14.08
C ALA A 36 -5.31 -3.41 -13.53
N LEU A 37 -4.83 -2.30 -14.11
CA LEU A 37 -5.23 -0.97 -13.69
C LEU A 37 -6.68 -0.67 -14.02
N ALA A 38 -7.16 -0.96 -15.23
CA ALA A 38 -8.57 -0.80 -15.61
C ALA A 38 -9.47 -1.61 -14.67
N TRP A 39 -9.10 -2.86 -14.39
CA TRP A 39 -9.84 -3.72 -13.47
C TRP A 39 -9.87 -3.13 -12.05
N SER A 40 -8.72 -2.68 -11.54
CA SER A 40 -8.63 -2.14 -10.18
C SER A 40 -9.35 -0.81 -10.01
N MET A 41 -9.32 0.08 -11.02
CA MET A 41 -10.08 1.32 -10.99
C MET A 41 -11.59 1.07 -10.84
N GLN A 42 -12.11 0.09 -11.58
CA GLN A 42 -13.53 -0.26 -11.53
C GLN A 42 -13.89 -1.03 -10.25
N HIS A 43 -13.10 -2.03 -9.87
CA HIS A 43 -13.52 -3.00 -8.86
C HIS A 43 -12.92 -2.78 -7.48
N VAL A 44 -11.71 -2.21 -7.37
CA VAL A 44 -11.13 -1.82 -6.08
C VAL A 44 -11.60 -0.42 -5.68
N TYR A 45 -11.42 0.56 -6.57
CA TYR A 45 -11.68 1.97 -6.25
C TYR A 45 -13.11 2.43 -6.54
N ASP A 46 -13.91 1.64 -7.23
CA ASP A 46 -15.32 1.93 -7.59
C ASP A 46 -15.49 3.29 -8.27
N VAL A 47 -14.64 3.57 -9.28
CA VAL A 47 -14.73 4.79 -10.06
C VAL A 47 -15.10 4.51 -11.52
N SER A 48 -15.99 5.33 -12.04
CA SER A 48 -16.53 5.24 -13.40
C SER A 48 -15.90 6.29 -14.32
N PRO A 49 -15.91 6.05 -15.65
CA PRO A 49 -15.51 7.07 -16.62
C PRO A 49 -16.19 8.42 -16.37
N GLY A 50 -15.42 9.51 -16.47
CA GLY A 50 -15.90 10.88 -16.23
C GLY A 50 -15.87 11.32 -14.77
N GLU A 51 -15.68 10.41 -13.80
CA GLU A 51 -15.48 10.78 -12.40
C GLU A 51 -14.06 11.29 -12.14
N THR A 52 -13.86 11.99 -11.04
CA THR A 52 -12.54 12.45 -10.61
C THR A 52 -11.99 11.46 -9.56
N PHE A 53 -10.84 10.90 -9.87
CA PHE A 53 -10.02 10.11 -8.94
C PHE A 53 -8.79 10.93 -8.54
N TRP A 54 -8.43 10.92 -7.26
CA TRP A 54 -7.26 11.62 -6.79
C TRP A 54 -6.37 10.73 -5.94
N ALA A 55 -5.20 10.38 -6.49
CA ALA A 55 -4.11 9.84 -5.69
C ALA A 55 -3.21 11.01 -5.25
N ALA A 56 -3.37 11.43 -3.99
CA ALA A 56 -2.55 12.48 -3.37
C ALA A 56 -1.21 11.89 -2.92
N SER A 57 -0.33 11.65 -3.87
CA SER A 57 0.98 11.03 -3.68
C SER A 57 1.99 11.61 -4.66
N ASP A 58 3.26 11.25 -4.49
CA ASP A 58 4.35 11.64 -5.38
C ASP A 58 4.33 10.81 -6.66
N ILE A 59 4.47 11.48 -7.81
CA ILE A 59 4.49 10.84 -9.14
C ILE A 59 5.71 9.95 -9.35
N GLY A 60 6.78 10.14 -8.61
CA GLY A 60 8.00 9.32 -8.66
C GLY A 60 7.87 7.92 -8.08
N TRP A 61 6.84 7.66 -7.29
CA TRP A 61 6.54 6.33 -6.74
C TRP A 61 5.64 5.52 -7.68
N VAL A 62 5.58 4.19 -7.45
CA VAL A 62 4.69 3.32 -8.21
C VAL A 62 3.22 3.77 -8.13
N VAL A 63 2.78 4.32 -7.01
CA VAL A 63 1.43 4.86 -6.86
C VAL A 63 1.18 6.00 -7.85
N GLY A 64 2.17 6.84 -8.11
CA GLY A 64 2.08 7.90 -9.12
C GLY A 64 1.89 7.34 -10.52
N HIS A 65 2.70 6.36 -10.91
CA HIS A 65 2.56 5.68 -12.19
C HIS A 65 1.19 4.98 -12.31
N SER A 66 0.84 4.14 -11.34
CA SER A 66 -0.41 3.37 -11.38
C SER A 66 -1.66 4.25 -11.29
N TYR A 67 -1.69 5.21 -10.36
CA TYR A 67 -2.94 5.83 -9.92
C TYR A 67 -2.98 7.36 -9.99
N ILE A 68 -1.91 8.02 -10.45
CA ILE A 68 -1.97 9.41 -10.95
C ILE A 68 -2.03 9.40 -12.48
N VAL A 69 -1.24 8.54 -13.14
CA VAL A 69 -1.12 8.55 -14.61
C VAL A 69 -1.99 7.47 -15.25
N TYR A 70 -1.57 6.21 -15.18
CA TYR A 70 -2.12 5.19 -16.08
C TYR A 70 -3.54 4.74 -15.72
N GLY A 71 -3.81 4.40 -14.48
CA GLY A 71 -5.12 3.86 -14.05
C GLY A 71 -6.28 4.80 -14.32
N PRO A 72 -6.27 6.04 -13.83
CA PRO A 72 -7.36 6.99 -14.08
C PRO A 72 -7.57 7.27 -15.57
N LEU A 73 -6.49 7.46 -16.34
CA LEU A 73 -6.59 7.78 -17.76
C LEU A 73 -7.12 6.60 -18.57
N VAL A 74 -6.70 5.38 -18.27
CA VAL A 74 -7.24 4.16 -18.92
C VAL A 74 -8.72 3.97 -18.60
N GLN A 75 -9.14 4.29 -17.37
CA GLN A 75 -10.54 4.22 -16.96
C GLN A 75 -11.39 5.35 -17.53
N GLY A 76 -10.78 6.38 -18.12
CA GLY A 76 -11.49 7.58 -18.61
C GLY A 76 -11.91 8.53 -17.50
N CYS A 77 -11.18 8.51 -16.38
CA CYS A 77 -11.39 9.39 -15.24
C CYS A 77 -10.59 10.69 -15.39
N THR A 78 -11.03 11.73 -14.69
CA THR A 78 -10.19 12.88 -14.40
C THR A 78 -9.21 12.52 -13.29
N THR A 79 -7.93 12.85 -13.48
CA THR A 79 -6.89 12.68 -12.45
C THR A 79 -6.37 14.04 -12.00
N LEU A 80 -5.90 14.12 -10.76
CA LEU A 80 -5.31 15.33 -10.20
C LEU A 80 -3.83 15.10 -9.88
N LEU A 81 -2.99 16.02 -10.34
CA LEU A 81 -1.60 16.14 -9.94
C LEU A 81 -1.46 17.33 -9.00
N TYR A 82 -0.98 17.12 -7.79
CA TYR A 82 -0.90 18.13 -6.73
C TYR A 82 0.52 18.24 -6.20
N GLU A 83 1.11 19.42 -6.30
CA GLU A 83 2.47 19.72 -5.82
C GLU A 83 2.57 20.10 -4.34
N GLY A 84 1.45 20.20 -3.64
CA GLY A 84 1.44 20.60 -2.23
C GLY A 84 1.65 19.46 -1.25
N LYS A 85 1.60 19.83 0.02
CA LYS A 85 1.66 18.89 1.16
C LYS A 85 0.28 18.76 1.80
N PRO A 86 0.04 17.69 2.58
CA PRO A 86 -1.22 17.51 3.30
C PRO A 86 -1.47 18.59 4.35
N VAL A 87 -0.40 19.20 4.87
CA VAL A 87 -0.42 20.31 5.84
C VAL A 87 0.56 21.41 5.42
N GLY A 88 0.32 22.63 5.85
CA GLY A 88 1.23 23.77 5.57
C GLY A 88 1.19 24.31 4.13
N THR A 89 0.23 23.89 3.28
CA THR A 89 0.08 24.40 1.91
C THR A 89 -1.39 24.66 1.52
N PRO A 90 -2.09 25.65 2.07
CA PRO A 90 -1.66 26.53 3.17
C PRO A 90 -1.89 25.94 4.56
N ASP A 91 -2.79 24.95 4.74
CA ASP A 91 -3.20 24.35 6.01
C ASP A 91 -3.72 22.92 5.85
N ALA A 92 -4.13 22.29 6.96
CA ALA A 92 -4.64 20.92 7.00
C ALA A 92 -6.00 20.71 6.28
N GLY A 93 -6.68 21.77 5.87
CA GLY A 93 -7.94 21.71 5.11
C GLY A 93 -7.74 21.63 3.59
N THR A 94 -6.52 21.70 3.11
CA THR A 94 -6.24 21.78 1.66
C THR A 94 -6.74 20.55 0.90
N TYR A 95 -6.53 19.34 1.43
CA TYR A 95 -7.02 18.11 0.78
C TYR A 95 -8.54 18.13 0.63
N TRP A 96 -9.25 18.61 1.62
CA TRP A 96 -10.70 18.66 1.61
C TRP A 96 -11.23 19.70 0.62
N ARG A 97 -10.61 20.87 0.55
CA ARG A 97 -10.96 21.91 -0.44
C ARG A 97 -10.71 21.45 -1.87
N ILE A 98 -9.61 20.74 -2.13
CA ILE A 98 -9.32 20.17 -3.45
C ILE A 98 -10.35 19.10 -3.78
N ALA A 99 -10.61 18.18 -2.86
CA ALA A 99 -11.60 17.13 -3.06
C ALA A 99 -13.00 17.68 -3.35
N ALA A 100 -13.44 18.72 -2.63
CA ALA A 100 -14.69 19.41 -2.89
C ALA A 100 -14.70 20.11 -4.25
N LYS A 101 -13.67 20.94 -4.52
CA LYS A 101 -13.55 21.74 -5.75
C LYS A 101 -13.61 20.88 -7.01
N TYR A 102 -12.90 19.77 -7.02
CA TYR A 102 -12.80 18.88 -8.17
C TYR A 102 -13.77 17.70 -8.12
N ARG A 103 -14.67 17.68 -7.13
CA ARG A 103 -15.72 16.66 -6.98
C ARG A 103 -15.14 15.25 -6.97
N VAL A 104 -14.08 15.03 -6.19
CA VAL A 104 -13.37 13.75 -6.10
C VAL A 104 -14.30 12.66 -5.62
N ALA A 105 -14.37 11.56 -6.37
CA ALA A 105 -15.20 10.39 -6.05
C ALA A 105 -14.48 9.43 -5.11
N ALA A 106 -13.19 9.21 -5.33
CA ALA A 106 -12.32 8.43 -4.46
C ALA A 106 -10.98 9.14 -4.27
N LEU A 107 -10.55 9.25 -3.01
CA LEU A 107 -9.27 9.82 -2.61
C LEU A 107 -8.34 8.70 -2.16
N PHE A 108 -7.11 8.68 -2.65
CA PHE A 108 -6.07 7.77 -2.22
C PHE A 108 -4.87 8.56 -1.69
N THR A 109 -4.38 8.23 -0.48
CA THR A 109 -3.19 8.88 0.09
C THR A 109 -2.47 7.94 1.07
N ALA A 110 -1.37 8.41 1.66
CA ALA A 110 -0.65 7.66 2.69
C ALA A 110 -1.26 7.89 4.09
N PRO A 111 -1.23 6.92 5.00
CA PRO A 111 -1.63 7.09 6.40
C PRO A 111 -0.94 8.27 7.09
N THR A 112 0.35 8.49 6.81
CA THR A 112 1.11 9.65 7.33
C THR A 112 0.47 10.99 6.98
N ALA A 113 -0.10 11.13 5.77
CA ALA A 113 -0.78 12.36 5.37
C ALA A 113 -2.02 12.62 6.24
N ILE A 114 -2.81 11.58 6.51
CA ILE A 114 -4.00 11.68 7.36
C ILE A 114 -3.62 11.92 8.83
N ARG A 115 -2.54 11.28 9.33
CA ARG A 115 -2.01 11.57 10.68
C ARG A 115 -1.58 13.03 10.83
N ALA A 116 -0.90 13.58 9.82
CA ALA A 116 -0.50 14.98 9.82
C ALA A 116 -1.72 15.93 9.87
N ILE A 117 -2.74 15.64 9.06
CA ILE A 117 -4.00 16.40 9.07
C ILE A 117 -4.71 16.29 10.43
N LYS A 118 -4.85 15.07 10.96
CA LYS A 118 -5.45 14.80 12.28
C LYS A 118 -4.75 15.58 13.40
N ARG A 119 -3.42 15.65 13.36
CA ARG A 119 -2.64 16.38 14.35
C ARG A 119 -2.91 17.88 14.33
N GLU A 120 -3.07 18.48 13.15
CA GLU A 120 -3.30 19.93 13.03
C GLU A 120 -4.79 20.30 13.13
N ASP A 121 -5.70 19.41 12.74
CA ASP A 121 -7.15 19.61 12.83
C ASP A 121 -7.84 18.39 13.48
N PRO A 122 -7.55 18.11 14.78
CA PRO A 122 -8.07 16.91 15.45
C PRO A 122 -9.60 16.86 15.51
N ASP A 123 -10.23 18.02 15.61
CA ASP A 123 -11.69 18.14 15.62
C ASP A 123 -12.33 18.07 14.24
N GLY A 124 -11.55 18.19 13.14
CA GLY A 124 -12.04 18.23 11.77
C GLY A 124 -12.79 19.54 11.45
N LYS A 125 -12.38 20.66 12.03
CA LYS A 125 -13.01 21.97 11.78
C LYS A 125 -12.88 22.43 10.33
N LEU A 126 -11.67 22.24 9.77
CA LEU A 126 -11.40 22.60 8.38
C LEU A 126 -12.12 21.67 7.40
N LEU A 127 -12.26 20.39 7.75
CA LEU A 127 -13.07 19.45 6.97
C LEU A 127 -14.55 19.87 6.94
N ARG A 128 -15.13 20.24 8.09
CA ARG A 128 -16.53 20.70 8.16
C ARG A 128 -16.82 22.01 7.41
N SER A 129 -15.79 22.74 7.00
CA SER A 129 -15.96 23.96 6.22
C SER A 129 -16.23 23.73 4.74
N VAL A 130 -16.19 22.49 4.27
CA VAL A 130 -16.43 22.10 2.88
C VAL A 130 -17.43 20.96 2.78
N GLU A 131 -18.09 20.86 1.64
CA GLU A 131 -19.01 19.77 1.32
C GLU A 131 -18.34 18.79 0.37
N LEU A 132 -18.21 17.51 0.80
CA LEU A 132 -17.59 16.45 0.02
C LEU A 132 -18.65 15.55 -0.64
N GLU A 133 -19.61 16.17 -1.37
CA GLU A 133 -20.78 15.51 -1.94
C GLU A 133 -20.47 14.24 -2.77
N LYS A 134 -19.31 14.20 -3.42
CA LYS A 134 -18.95 13.10 -4.33
C LYS A 134 -17.99 12.10 -3.72
N LEU A 135 -17.34 12.43 -2.62
CA LEU A 135 -16.38 11.53 -2.00
C LEU A 135 -17.12 10.32 -1.39
N ARG A 136 -16.82 9.15 -1.93
CA ARG A 136 -17.42 7.89 -1.46
C ARG A 136 -16.47 7.06 -0.60
N THR A 137 -15.17 7.21 -0.80
CA THR A 137 -14.16 6.36 -0.15
C THR A 137 -12.82 7.06 -0.04
N LEU A 138 -12.13 6.86 1.08
CA LEU A 138 -10.73 7.18 1.27
C LEU A 138 -9.91 5.88 1.27
N PHE A 139 -8.93 5.78 0.39
CA PHE A 139 -7.97 4.65 0.35
C PHE A 139 -6.63 5.06 0.94
N LEU A 140 -6.03 4.14 1.71
CA LEU A 140 -4.73 4.32 2.35
C LEU A 140 -3.78 3.19 1.92
N ALA A 141 -2.52 3.51 1.61
CA ALA A 141 -1.46 2.55 1.39
C ALA A 141 -0.07 3.17 1.57
N GLY A 142 0.96 2.31 1.47
CA GLY A 142 2.37 2.70 1.53
C GLY A 142 3.02 2.38 2.87
N GLU A 143 2.25 2.39 3.93
CA GLU A 143 2.61 1.97 5.28
C GLU A 143 1.36 1.41 5.98
N ARG A 144 1.56 0.77 7.11
CA ARG A 144 0.42 0.26 7.89
C ARG A 144 -0.44 1.42 8.40
N ALA A 145 -1.74 1.38 8.09
CA ALA A 145 -2.69 2.33 8.61
C ALA A 145 -3.02 1.99 10.07
N ASP A 146 -2.65 2.87 11.01
CA ASP A 146 -2.97 2.65 12.42
C ASP A 146 -4.49 2.78 12.66
N PRO A 147 -5.05 1.93 13.55
CA PRO A 147 -6.50 1.88 13.77
C PRO A 147 -7.11 3.20 14.25
N ASP A 148 -6.36 4.02 14.97
CA ASP A 148 -6.86 5.30 15.51
C ASP A 148 -6.99 6.36 14.42
N THR A 149 -6.05 6.39 13.48
CA THR A 149 -6.13 7.27 12.31
C THR A 149 -7.26 6.86 11.39
N VAL A 150 -7.43 5.54 11.14
CA VAL A 150 -8.54 5.02 10.34
C VAL A 150 -9.90 5.38 10.95
N ARG A 151 -10.08 5.14 12.26
CA ARG A 151 -11.32 5.48 12.96
C ARG A 151 -11.62 6.97 12.93
N TRP A 152 -10.62 7.80 13.22
CA TRP A 152 -10.76 9.25 13.16
C TRP A 152 -11.18 9.72 11.77
N ALA A 153 -10.50 9.27 10.73
CA ALA A 153 -10.81 9.66 9.35
C ALA A 153 -12.22 9.20 8.95
N GLN A 154 -12.61 7.97 9.31
CA GLN A 154 -13.93 7.43 9.02
C GLN A 154 -15.04 8.21 9.75
N GLU A 155 -14.81 8.56 11.02
CA GLU A 155 -15.76 9.37 11.81
C GLU A 155 -15.93 10.78 11.22
N LYS A 156 -14.80 11.43 10.85
CA LYS A 156 -14.86 12.82 10.37
C LYS A 156 -15.36 12.94 8.93
N LEU A 157 -15.02 12.00 8.06
CA LEU A 157 -15.42 12.01 6.65
C LEU A 157 -16.82 11.41 6.42
N GLY A 158 -17.27 10.51 7.30
CA GLY A 158 -18.54 9.80 7.12
C GLY A 158 -18.55 8.80 5.95
N VAL A 159 -17.38 8.45 5.42
CA VAL A 159 -17.22 7.47 4.32
C VAL A 159 -16.28 6.34 4.76
N PRO A 160 -16.34 5.17 4.11
CA PRO A 160 -15.38 4.09 4.35
C PRO A 160 -13.93 4.56 4.16
N VAL A 161 -13.06 4.18 5.09
CA VAL A 161 -11.61 4.38 5.01
C VAL A 161 -10.98 3.00 4.89
N ILE A 162 -10.31 2.75 3.78
CA ILE A 162 -9.87 1.42 3.35
C ILE A 162 -8.36 1.42 3.24
N ASP A 163 -7.71 0.62 4.09
CA ASP A 163 -6.31 0.25 3.89
C ASP A 163 -6.22 -0.79 2.77
N HIS A 164 -5.17 -0.73 1.96
CA HIS A 164 -4.88 -1.75 0.97
C HIS A 164 -3.36 -1.92 0.82
N TRP A 165 -2.94 -3.14 0.53
CA TRP A 165 -1.53 -3.50 0.48
C TRP A 165 -1.12 -3.97 -0.91
N TRP A 166 0.02 -3.47 -1.36
CA TRP A 166 0.69 -3.81 -2.59
C TRP A 166 2.15 -3.35 -2.57
N GLN A 167 2.88 -3.67 -3.60
CA GLN A 167 4.30 -3.38 -3.73
C GLN A 167 4.59 -2.72 -5.08
N THR A 168 5.75 -2.08 -5.22
CA THR A 168 6.23 -1.61 -6.53
C THR A 168 6.27 -2.75 -7.54
N GLU A 169 6.66 -3.93 -7.11
CA GLU A 169 6.75 -5.15 -7.89
C GLU A 169 5.39 -5.61 -8.42
N THR A 170 4.35 -5.55 -7.63
CA THR A 170 3.00 -5.96 -8.05
C THR A 170 2.31 -4.91 -8.91
N GLY A 171 2.57 -3.62 -8.67
CA GLY A 171 2.08 -2.50 -9.47
C GLY A 171 0.62 -2.11 -9.25
N TRP A 172 -0.14 -2.93 -8.52
CA TRP A 172 -1.54 -2.71 -8.17
C TRP A 172 -1.89 -3.51 -6.91
N PRO A 173 -3.05 -3.26 -6.25
CA PRO A 173 -3.43 -3.89 -5.00
C PRO A 173 -3.43 -5.41 -5.04
N VAL A 174 -2.72 -6.02 -4.10
CA VAL A 174 -2.70 -7.46 -3.84
C VAL A 174 -3.79 -7.84 -2.84
N VAL A 175 -3.94 -7.00 -1.81
CA VAL A 175 -4.97 -7.14 -0.77
C VAL A 175 -5.71 -5.83 -0.66
N ALA A 176 -7.03 -5.87 -0.84
CA ALA A 176 -7.89 -4.70 -0.76
C ALA A 176 -9.34 -5.08 -0.50
N ASN A 177 -10.13 -4.11 -0.02
CA ASN A 177 -11.59 -4.17 -0.08
C ASN A 177 -12.02 -3.76 -1.49
N CYS A 178 -12.53 -4.69 -2.27
CA CYS A 178 -12.98 -4.41 -3.64
C CYS A 178 -14.36 -3.76 -3.63
N VAL A 179 -14.40 -2.45 -3.40
CA VAL A 179 -15.64 -1.67 -3.20
C VAL A 179 -16.61 -1.82 -4.36
N GLY A 180 -16.11 -1.84 -5.60
CA GLY A 180 -16.92 -2.02 -6.80
C GLY A 180 -17.53 -3.42 -6.98
N LEU A 181 -17.09 -4.41 -6.19
CA LEU A 181 -17.72 -5.74 -6.11
C LEU A 181 -18.65 -5.90 -4.90
N GLY A 182 -18.73 -4.87 -4.06
CA GLY A 182 -19.48 -4.86 -2.82
C GLY A 182 -18.56 -4.68 -1.61
N LEU A 183 -18.84 -3.64 -0.84
CA LEU A 183 -18.06 -3.29 0.35
C LEU A 183 -18.15 -4.38 1.42
N SER A 184 -17.02 -5.00 1.72
CA SER A 184 -16.88 -5.89 2.88
C SER A 184 -16.71 -5.08 4.16
N PRO A 185 -17.08 -5.63 5.35
CA PRO A 185 -16.80 -4.97 6.62
C PRO A 185 -15.32 -4.57 6.74
N VAL A 186 -15.07 -3.33 7.14
CA VAL A 186 -13.70 -2.83 7.35
C VAL A 186 -13.23 -3.23 8.74
N LYS A 187 -12.11 -3.95 8.82
CA LYS A 187 -11.41 -4.23 10.07
C LYS A 187 -10.18 -3.32 10.16
N PRO A 188 -10.13 -2.36 11.10
CA PRO A 188 -8.99 -1.46 11.24
C PRO A 188 -7.66 -2.21 11.38
N GLY A 189 -6.65 -1.80 10.61
CA GLY A 189 -5.34 -2.46 10.55
C GLY A 189 -5.25 -3.65 9.60
N SER A 190 -6.34 -3.97 8.87
CA SER A 190 -6.34 -4.99 7.82
C SER A 190 -6.66 -4.37 6.46
N PRO A 191 -5.87 -4.65 5.42
CA PRO A 191 -6.20 -4.31 4.03
C PRO A 191 -7.32 -5.19 3.43
N THR A 192 -7.99 -6.00 4.22
CA THR A 192 -9.12 -6.87 3.93
C THR A 192 -8.70 -8.25 3.40
N ARG A 193 -8.90 -8.56 2.12
CA ARG A 193 -8.66 -9.89 1.53
C ARG A 193 -7.85 -9.80 0.24
N PRO A 194 -7.21 -10.91 -0.18
CA PRO A 194 -6.58 -10.94 -1.49
C PRO A 194 -7.56 -10.55 -2.59
N VAL A 195 -7.11 -9.69 -3.47
CA VAL A 195 -7.86 -9.25 -4.65
C VAL A 195 -8.00 -10.44 -5.61
N PRO A 196 -9.14 -10.63 -6.30
CA PRO A 196 -9.30 -11.67 -7.32
C PRO A 196 -8.12 -11.72 -8.30
N GLY A 197 -7.57 -12.92 -8.47
CA GLY A 197 -6.33 -13.16 -9.23
C GLY A 197 -5.11 -13.44 -8.36
N PHE A 198 -5.05 -12.95 -7.12
CA PHE A 198 -3.99 -13.29 -6.18
C PHE A 198 -4.42 -14.44 -5.25
N ALA A 199 -3.54 -15.42 -5.09
CA ALA A 199 -3.65 -16.46 -4.07
C ALA A 199 -2.53 -16.23 -3.04
N LEU A 200 -2.90 -15.74 -1.85
CA LEU A 200 -1.98 -15.44 -0.75
C LEU A 200 -1.98 -16.56 0.26
N GLU A 201 -0.79 -17.00 0.66
CA GLU A 201 -0.58 -17.96 1.74
C GLU A 201 0.40 -17.39 2.76
N VAL A 202 0.29 -17.86 4.00
CA VAL A 202 1.23 -17.49 5.08
C VAL A 202 2.00 -18.74 5.50
N HIS A 203 3.33 -18.68 5.38
CA HIS A 203 4.20 -19.83 5.66
C HIS A 203 5.15 -19.56 6.83
N ASP A 204 5.43 -20.60 7.61
CA ASP A 204 6.46 -20.59 8.63
C ASP A 204 7.88 -20.70 8.03
N THR A 205 8.90 -20.64 8.87
CA THR A 205 10.31 -20.74 8.46
C THR A 205 10.67 -22.10 7.89
N SER A 206 9.83 -23.13 8.06
CA SER A 206 10.00 -24.46 7.47
C SER A 206 9.26 -24.61 6.12
N GLY A 207 8.60 -23.54 5.64
CA GLY A 207 7.85 -23.53 4.39
C GLY A 207 6.46 -24.17 4.49
N ARG A 208 5.91 -24.36 5.69
CA ARG A 208 4.56 -24.93 5.90
C ARG A 208 3.54 -23.81 6.11
N ILE A 209 2.34 -23.99 5.57
CA ILE A 209 1.21 -23.09 5.80
C ILE A 209 0.89 -23.04 7.30
N VAL A 210 0.77 -21.85 7.86
CA VAL A 210 0.40 -21.62 9.25
C VAL A 210 -1.12 -21.62 9.47
N LYS A 211 -1.53 -21.80 10.72
CA LYS A 211 -2.94 -21.66 11.11
C LYS A 211 -3.37 -20.19 11.13
N PRO A 212 -4.69 -19.90 11.07
CA PRO A 212 -5.20 -18.55 11.26
C PRO A 212 -4.63 -17.88 12.53
N ASN A 213 -4.39 -16.58 12.44
CA ASN A 213 -3.79 -15.73 13.48
C ASN A 213 -2.33 -16.08 13.87
N VAL A 214 -1.66 -16.91 13.10
CA VAL A 214 -0.23 -17.18 13.29
C VAL A 214 0.57 -16.40 12.25
N GLN A 215 1.56 -15.66 12.70
CA GLN A 215 2.45 -14.90 11.83
C GLN A 215 3.40 -15.78 11.03
N GLY A 216 3.68 -15.36 9.82
CA GLY A 216 4.65 -15.98 8.91
C GLY A 216 4.97 -15.09 7.73
N SER A 217 5.66 -15.65 6.75
CA SER A 217 5.97 -14.99 5.49
C SER A 217 4.75 -14.93 4.59
N LEU A 218 4.41 -13.76 4.09
CA LEU A 218 3.35 -13.59 3.09
C LEU A 218 3.89 -13.98 1.72
N LEU A 219 3.29 -14.99 1.12
CA LEU A 219 3.71 -15.53 -0.18
C LEU A 219 2.54 -15.48 -1.16
N LEU A 220 2.84 -15.17 -2.43
CA LEU A 220 1.84 -15.18 -3.49
C LEU A 220 2.09 -16.39 -4.40
N LYS A 221 1.07 -17.24 -4.56
CA LYS A 221 1.17 -18.43 -5.40
C LYS A 221 1.28 -18.04 -6.88
N LEU A 222 2.18 -18.71 -7.58
CA LEU A 222 2.37 -18.51 -9.03
C LEU A 222 1.32 -19.28 -9.84
N PRO A 223 0.96 -18.76 -11.04
CA PRO A 223 1.44 -17.51 -11.66
C PRO A 223 0.82 -16.28 -11.01
N LEU A 224 1.55 -15.17 -10.99
CA LEU A 224 0.99 -13.87 -10.61
C LEU A 224 0.00 -13.39 -11.68
N PRO A 225 -1.03 -12.62 -11.31
CA PRO A 225 -1.95 -12.03 -12.28
C PRO A 225 -1.24 -10.97 -13.16
N PRO A 226 -1.85 -10.58 -14.28
CA PRO A 226 -1.36 -9.47 -15.10
C PRO A 226 -1.09 -8.21 -14.29
N GLY A 227 -0.16 -7.39 -14.76
CA GLY A 227 0.22 -6.13 -14.10
C GLY A 227 1.35 -6.26 -13.06
N CYS A 228 1.68 -7.46 -12.61
CA CYS A 228 2.88 -7.69 -11.82
C CYS A 228 4.14 -7.62 -12.69
N LEU A 229 5.31 -7.41 -12.06
CA LEU A 229 6.59 -7.37 -12.79
C LEU A 229 6.83 -8.69 -13.54
N PRO A 230 7.18 -8.63 -14.85
CA PRO A 230 7.63 -9.82 -15.57
C PRO A 230 9.09 -10.18 -15.26
N THR A 231 9.93 -9.20 -14.94
CA THR A 231 11.35 -9.35 -14.61
C THR A 231 11.93 -8.06 -14.03
N LEU A 232 13.22 -8.10 -13.70
CA LEU A 232 14.07 -6.92 -13.44
C LEU A 232 14.84 -6.53 -14.70
N TRP A 233 15.03 -5.24 -14.90
CA TRP A 233 15.75 -4.70 -16.06
C TRP A 233 17.20 -5.15 -16.09
N ASN A 234 17.58 -5.87 -17.14
CA ASN A 234 18.91 -6.45 -17.36
C ASN A 234 19.40 -7.36 -16.20
N ASP A 235 18.48 -7.95 -15.40
CA ASP A 235 18.86 -8.80 -14.27
C ASP A 235 17.80 -9.91 -14.00
N ASP A 236 17.55 -10.77 -14.99
CA ASP A 236 16.64 -11.91 -14.87
C ASP A 236 17.07 -12.87 -13.75
N ALA A 237 18.37 -13.11 -13.63
CA ALA A 237 18.92 -13.94 -12.55
C ALA A 237 18.70 -13.30 -11.16
N GLY A 238 18.78 -11.97 -11.07
CA GLY A 238 18.43 -11.23 -9.86
C GLY A 238 16.95 -11.31 -9.52
N PHE A 239 16.09 -11.27 -10.53
CA PHE A 239 14.66 -11.49 -10.36
C PHE A 239 14.37 -12.88 -9.78
N GLU A 240 14.93 -13.93 -10.37
CA GLU A 240 14.74 -15.30 -9.88
C GLU A 240 15.25 -15.46 -8.44
N ARG A 241 16.47 -14.97 -8.16
CA ARG A 241 17.03 -15.04 -6.79
C ARG A 241 16.20 -14.29 -5.75
N ALA A 242 15.75 -13.08 -6.09
CA ALA A 242 15.08 -12.22 -5.12
C ALA A 242 13.65 -12.65 -4.81
N TYR A 243 12.94 -13.18 -5.80
CA TYR A 243 11.49 -13.35 -5.68
C TYR A 243 10.99 -14.79 -5.84
N LEU A 244 11.74 -15.69 -6.49
CA LEU A 244 11.23 -17.01 -6.87
C LEU A 244 11.99 -18.19 -6.25
N SER A 245 13.24 -17.99 -5.82
CA SER A 245 14.11 -19.08 -5.39
C SER A 245 13.85 -19.59 -3.97
N ALA A 246 13.40 -18.70 -3.06
CA ALA A 246 13.24 -19.03 -1.64
C ALA A 246 12.07 -20.00 -1.38
N HIS A 247 10.99 -19.88 -2.15
CA HIS A 247 9.77 -20.69 -1.98
C HIS A 247 9.29 -21.18 -3.33
N ARG A 248 9.55 -22.45 -3.65
CA ARG A 248 9.19 -23.03 -4.96
C ARG A 248 7.69 -22.94 -5.22
N GLY A 249 7.30 -22.33 -6.35
CA GLY A 249 5.90 -22.13 -6.75
C GLY A 249 5.26 -20.88 -6.15
N PHE A 250 6.03 -20.04 -5.47
CA PHE A 250 5.57 -18.78 -4.88
C PHE A 250 6.47 -17.61 -5.24
N TYR A 251 5.87 -16.45 -5.32
CA TYR A 251 6.54 -15.16 -5.28
C TYR A 251 6.74 -14.75 -3.82
N THR A 252 7.97 -14.43 -3.46
CA THR A 252 8.35 -13.99 -2.11
C THR A 252 8.18 -12.49 -2.00
N THR A 253 7.23 -12.03 -1.20
CA THR A 253 6.94 -10.59 -1.02
C THR A 253 8.00 -9.88 -0.17
N GLY A 254 8.66 -10.61 0.72
CA GLY A 254 9.53 -10.06 1.76
C GLY A 254 8.78 -9.42 2.92
N ASP A 255 7.44 -9.49 2.92
CA ASP A 255 6.59 -9.01 4.01
C ASP A 255 6.14 -10.16 4.91
N GLY A 256 6.01 -9.86 6.20
CA GLY A 256 5.44 -10.75 7.20
C GLY A 256 4.02 -10.34 7.57
N GLY A 257 3.24 -11.32 8.02
CA GLY A 257 1.87 -11.06 8.42
C GLY A 257 1.12 -12.32 8.81
N TYR A 258 -0.19 -12.20 8.95
CA TYR A 258 -1.07 -13.33 9.22
C TYR A 258 -2.43 -13.13 8.54
N VAL A 259 -3.21 -14.21 8.49
CA VAL A 259 -4.61 -14.19 8.06
C VAL A 259 -5.46 -14.59 9.25
N ASP A 260 -6.53 -13.85 9.55
CA ASP A 260 -7.43 -14.19 10.64
C ASP A 260 -8.42 -15.31 10.24
N ALA A 261 -9.25 -15.75 11.19
CA ALA A 261 -10.22 -16.82 10.97
C ALA A 261 -11.31 -16.46 9.93
N ASP A 262 -11.53 -15.18 9.67
CA ASP A 262 -12.48 -14.68 8.67
C ASP A 262 -11.83 -14.44 7.30
N GLY A 263 -10.53 -14.73 7.15
CA GLY A 263 -9.77 -14.56 5.91
C GLY A 263 -9.25 -13.16 5.68
N TYR A 264 -9.22 -12.29 6.71
CA TYR A 264 -8.64 -10.97 6.63
C TYR A 264 -7.13 -11.03 6.81
N VAL A 265 -6.42 -10.37 5.91
CA VAL A 265 -4.95 -10.30 5.92
C VAL A 265 -4.50 -9.15 6.83
N TYR A 266 -3.45 -9.37 7.59
CA TYR A 266 -2.77 -8.34 8.37
C TYR A 266 -1.30 -8.34 7.99
N VAL A 267 -0.84 -7.24 7.41
CA VAL A 267 0.57 -7.04 7.02
C VAL A 267 1.29 -6.36 8.18
N MET A 268 2.32 -7.02 8.70
CA MET A 268 3.02 -6.57 9.91
C MET A 268 4.33 -5.83 9.61
N GLY A 269 4.77 -5.80 8.36
CA GLY A 269 5.97 -5.14 7.89
C GLY A 269 6.95 -6.10 7.20
N ARG A 270 8.15 -5.59 6.89
CA ARG A 270 9.21 -6.36 6.23
C ARG A 270 9.76 -7.43 7.14
N ILE A 271 10.02 -8.62 6.59
CA ILE A 271 10.69 -9.71 7.33
C ILE A 271 12.14 -9.34 7.65
N ASP A 272 12.77 -8.56 6.77
CA ASP A 272 14.16 -8.12 6.90
C ASP A 272 14.33 -7.07 8.03
N ASP A 273 13.25 -6.35 8.38
CA ASP A 273 13.24 -5.30 9.41
C ASP A 273 12.93 -5.85 10.82
N VAL A 274 12.99 -7.18 10.98
CA VAL A 274 12.76 -7.82 12.29
C VAL A 274 14.01 -7.75 13.14
N ILE A 275 13.86 -7.23 14.36
CA ILE A 275 14.92 -7.18 15.36
C ILE A 275 14.91 -8.50 16.15
N ASN A 276 16.03 -9.21 16.20
CA ASN A 276 16.18 -10.43 16.99
C ASN A 276 16.87 -10.12 18.32
N VAL A 277 16.12 -10.07 19.41
CA VAL A 277 16.65 -9.82 20.76
C VAL A 277 16.55 -11.08 21.60
N ALA A 278 17.68 -11.65 21.97
CA ALA A 278 17.75 -12.85 22.83
C ALA A 278 16.80 -13.99 22.40
N GLY A 279 16.69 -14.23 21.08
CA GLY A 279 15.80 -15.26 20.51
C GLY A 279 14.35 -14.82 20.27
N HIS A 280 13.97 -13.63 20.67
CA HIS A 280 12.66 -13.05 20.35
C HIS A 280 12.74 -12.24 19.06
N ARG A 281 11.80 -12.46 18.17
CA ARG A 281 11.63 -11.68 16.93
C ARG A 281 10.65 -10.56 17.18
N LEU A 282 11.13 -9.33 17.12
CA LEU A 282 10.33 -8.11 17.32
C LEU A 282 10.17 -7.41 15.98
N SER A 283 8.94 -7.15 15.58
CA SER A 283 8.64 -6.33 14.40
C SER A 283 8.92 -4.87 14.71
N THR A 284 9.74 -4.21 13.89
CA THR A 284 9.98 -2.75 14.00
C THR A 284 8.66 -1.99 13.87
N GLY A 285 7.80 -2.39 12.93
CA GLY A 285 6.50 -1.77 12.73
C GLY A 285 5.53 -1.92 13.91
N GLU A 286 5.57 -3.02 14.68
CA GLU A 286 4.77 -3.16 15.90
C GLU A 286 5.28 -2.24 17.01
N LEU A 287 6.60 -2.14 17.16
CA LEU A 287 7.21 -1.23 18.13
C LEU A 287 6.93 0.23 17.77
N GLU A 288 7.09 0.59 16.49
CA GLU A 288 6.75 1.93 15.98
C GLU A 288 5.29 2.28 16.21
N GLN A 289 4.37 1.33 15.97
CA GLN A 289 2.95 1.54 16.24
C GLN A 289 2.66 1.77 17.72
N ALA A 290 3.29 1.00 18.61
CA ALA A 290 3.13 1.17 20.05
C ALA A 290 3.63 2.55 20.52
N ILE A 291 4.78 2.99 19.98
CA ILE A 291 5.38 4.30 20.28
C ILE A 291 4.53 5.45 19.70
N ALA A 292 4.10 5.31 18.43
CA ALA A 292 3.28 6.31 17.75
C ALA A 292 1.88 6.49 18.38
N GLY A 293 1.41 5.51 19.15
CA GLY A 293 0.19 5.63 19.96
C GLY A 293 0.28 6.63 21.12
N HIS A 294 1.48 7.10 21.47
CA HIS A 294 1.64 8.06 22.53
C HIS A 294 1.39 9.50 22.04
N PRO A 295 0.54 10.30 22.72
CA PRO A 295 0.11 11.62 22.23
C PRO A 295 1.24 12.63 21.95
N ALA A 296 2.39 12.49 22.63
CA ALA A 296 3.55 13.36 22.48
C ALA A 296 4.49 12.93 21.33
N VAL A 297 4.25 11.78 20.69
CA VAL A 297 5.07 11.27 19.59
C VAL A 297 4.44 11.63 18.26
N ALA A 298 5.14 12.44 17.47
CA ALA A 298 4.69 12.87 16.17
C ALA A 298 5.06 11.84 15.08
N GLU A 299 6.27 11.29 15.18
CA GLU A 299 6.84 10.32 14.27
C GLU A 299 7.92 9.52 15.00
N CYS A 300 8.08 8.26 14.68
CA CYS A 300 9.10 7.40 15.25
C CYS A 300 9.63 6.43 14.20
N ALA A 301 10.86 5.97 14.39
CA ALA A 301 11.46 4.88 13.65
C ALA A 301 12.17 3.95 14.63
N VAL A 302 12.03 2.64 14.43
CA VAL A 302 12.71 1.62 15.24
C VAL A 302 13.77 0.94 14.37
N ILE A 303 15.01 0.98 14.84
CA ILE A 303 16.14 0.33 14.16
C ILE A 303 16.77 -0.72 15.09
N GLY A 304 17.24 -1.81 14.48
CA GLY A 304 18.04 -2.81 15.18
C GLY A 304 19.51 -2.41 15.22
N VAL A 305 20.13 -2.48 16.40
CA VAL A 305 21.58 -2.28 16.57
C VAL A 305 22.22 -3.59 16.95
N ALA A 306 23.37 -3.91 16.37
CA ALA A 306 24.10 -5.13 16.67
C ALA A 306 24.58 -5.10 18.14
N ASP A 307 24.24 -6.16 18.91
CA ASP A 307 24.67 -6.36 20.30
C ASP A 307 25.36 -7.73 20.41
N SER A 308 26.55 -7.73 21.00
CA SER A 308 27.38 -8.93 21.08
C SER A 308 26.82 -10.04 21.97
N LEU A 309 25.90 -9.71 22.90
CA LEU A 309 25.26 -10.67 23.81
C LEU A 309 23.85 -11.04 23.40
N LYS A 310 23.10 -10.10 22.81
CA LYS A 310 21.68 -10.24 22.52
C LYS A 310 21.37 -10.43 21.03
N GLY A 311 22.40 -10.42 20.17
CA GLY A 311 22.27 -10.44 18.73
C GLY A 311 21.98 -9.06 18.18
N THR A 312 20.71 -8.72 17.94
CA THR A 312 20.30 -7.35 17.57
C THR A 312 19.47 -6.79 18.72
N ALA A 313 19.79 -5.61 19.18
CA ALA A 313 19.04 -4.92 20.24
C ALA A 313 18.46 -3.61 19.69
N SER A 314 17.32 -3.16 20.23
CA SER A 314 16.87 -1.79 20.05
C SER A 314 17.73 -0.87 20.93
N PRO A 315 18.23 0.26 20.43
CA PRO A 315 18.89 1.25 21.31
C PRO A 315 17.86 1.75 22.32
N THR A 316 18.15 1.49 23.60
CA THR A 316 17.44 2.14 24.70
C THR A 316 17.98 3.55 24.83
N GLY A 317 17.23 4.54 24.39
CA GLY A 317 17.42 5.96 24.60
C GLY A 317 16.14 6.57 25.09
#